data_a20e3fc1b9f020e21ecd438d05029971
#
_entry.id   a20e3fc1b9f020e21ecd438d05029971
#
_cell.length_a   1.000
_cell.length_b   1.000
_cell.length_c   1.000
_cell.angle_alpha   90.00
_cell.angle_beta   90.00
_cell.angle_gamma   90.00
#
_symmetry.space_group_name_H-M   'P 1'
#
loop_
_entity.id
_entity.type
_entity.pdbx_description
1 polymer ?
#
loop_
_entity_poly.entity_id
_entity_poly.type
_entity_poly.pdbx_seq_one_letter_code
_entity_poly.pdbx_strand_id
1 'polypeptide(L)'
;MKNNTDKFLKTSTLTKPTRTTLKAPFAWVGGKNYLAKEIIALMPEHKSYIEVFGGALSVFYQKSASKIEVINDINDELINLHLCIRNKPQSLVNVLNSMIISRKIFHMLKNKEIKPRNDLERAAFYFYLISTSFGSSMGQFAMSKQRAPKRLCRDFSLHTKRLKNASIENKSFEYILKEYDYNEALFYLDPPYVGTENYYKNTGGFGLKEHELLCNLLKNIKGKFMLSYNDCELIRELYKDFNIKELKVRYSLNNNVLKRKESKELLIMNF
;
A
#
# COMPACT_ATOMS: atom_id res chain seq x y z
N MET A 1 -14.31 2.87 71.29
CA MET A 1 -15.12 1.88 70.58
C MET A 1 -15.82 2.58 69.41
N LYS A 2 -15.36 2.34 68.20
CA LYS A 2 -16.09 2.24 66.95
C LYS A 2 -15.09 2.16 65.82
N ASN A 3 -15.10 1.01 65.22
CA ASN A 3 -14.34 0.67 64.00
C ASN A 3 -14.79 1.54 62.83
N ASN A 4 -13.86 2.02 62.03
CA ASN A 4 -14.14 2.50 60.68
C ASN A 4 -13.12 1.93 59.72
N THR A 5 -13.45 0.75 59.20
CA THR A 5 -12.88 0.17 58.00
C THR A 5 -13.74 0.65 56.84
N ASP A 6 -13.23 1.57 56.02
CA ASP A 6 -13.85 1.88 54.72
C ASP A 6 -12.79 2.05 53.65
N LYS A 7 -12.74 1.01 52.80
CA LYS A 7 -12.82 1.00 51.36
C LYS A 7 -11.87 1.90 50.57
N PHE A 8 -10.73 1.33 50.23
CA PHE A 8 -10.02 1.69 49.01
C PHE A 8 -10.48 0.80 47.85
N LEU A 9 -11.57 1.20 47.17
CA LEU A 9 -11.92 0.71 45.84
C LEU A 9 -11.05 1.46 44.84
N LYS A 10 -9.91 0.87 44.46
CA LYS A 10 -9.16 1.30 43.27
C LYS A 10 -9.99 0.91 42.03
N THR A 11 -10.68 1.91 41.45
CA THR A 11 -11.19 1.81 40.08
C THR A 11 -9.99 1.77 39.14
N SER A 12 -9.61 0.58 38.71
CA SER A 12 -8.70 0.39 37.60
C SER A 12 -9.41 0.81 36.31
N THR A 13 -9.22 2.05 35.90
CA THR A 13 -9.52 2.48 34.53
C THR A 13 -8.60 1.70 33.60
N LEU A 14 -9.12 0.60 33.06
CA LEU A 14 -8.55 -0.09 31.92
C LEU A 14 -8.57 0.89 30.72
N THR A 15 -7.50 1.66 30.57
CA THR A 15 -7.22 2.39 29.34
C THR A 15 -7.05 1.34 28.26
N LYS A 16 -8.04 1.20 27.36
CA LYS A 16 -7.91 0.41 26.14
C LYS A 16 -6.64 0.91 25.42
N PRO A 17 -5.67 0.03 25.13
CA PRO A 17 -4.48 0.45 24.39
C PRO A 17 -4.97 1.03 23.04
N THR A 18 -4.70 2.28 22.80
CA THR A 18 -4.86 2.90 21.49
C THR A 18 -3.94 2.13 20.52
N ARG A 19 -4.50 1.18 19.80
CA ARG A 19 -3.80 0.41 18.77
C ARG A 19 -3.42 1.43 17.68
N THR A 20 -2.20 1.96 17.74
CA THR A 20 -1.63 2.73 16.64
C THR A 20 -1.60 1.81 15.43
N THR A 21 -2.37 2.15 14.41
CA THR A 21 -2.43 1.36 13.17
C THR A 21 -1.05 1.40 12.50
N LEU A 22 -0.53 0.24 12.12
CA LEU A 22 0.76 0.12 11.44
C LEU A 22 0.61 0.70 10.02
N LYS A 23 1.30 1.81 9.75
CA LYS A 23 1.32 2.41 8.41
C LYS A 23 2.25 1.63 7.48
N ALA A 24 2.07 1.78 6.16
CA ALA A 24 2.98 1.23 5.17
C ALA A 24 4.44 1.63 5.43
N PRO A 25 5.42 0.76 5.12
CA PRO A 25 6.84 1.01 5.42
C PRO A 25 7.44 2.17 4.64
N PHE A 26 6.84 2.55 3.52
CA PHE A 26 7.24 3.69 2.69
C PHE A 26 6.02 4.37 2.08
N ALA A 27 6.20 5.61 1.61
CA ALA A 27 5.18 6.31 0.85
C ALA A 27 5.16 5.78 -0.60
N TRP A 28 3.99 5.67 -1.19
CA TRP A 28 3.79 5.20 -2.55
C TRP A 28 2.81 6.10 -3.29
N VAL A 29 3.01 6.29 -4.60
CA VAL A 29 2.07 7.05 -5.45
C VAL A 29 0.73 6.33 -5.43
N GLY A 30 -0.36 7.03 -5.16
CA GLY A 30 -1.70 6.42 -5.03
C GLY A 30 -1.94 5.63 -3.74
N GLY A 31 -0.95 5.53 -2.84
CA GLY A 31 -1.07 4.72 -1.61
C GLY A 31 -2.22 5.12 -0.69
N LYS A 32 -2.98 4.16 -0.22
CA LYS A 32 -4.27 4.30 0.50
C LYS A 32 -4.15 4.56 2.01
N ASN A 33 -3.02 5.08 2.50
CA ASN A 33 -2.82 5.30 3.94
C ASN A 33 -3.93 6.11 4.64
N TYR A 34 -4.55 7.04 3.94
CA TYR A 34 -5.64 7.87 4.48
C TYR A 34 -7.01 7.21 4.37
N LEU A 35 -7.25 6.42 3.31
CA LEU A 35 -8.53 5.74 3.07
C LEU A 35 -8.59 4.34 3.69
N ALA A 36 -7.46 3.77 4.08
CA ALA A 36 -7.40 2.40 4.57
C ALA A 36 -8.40 2.11 5.70
N LYS A 37 -8.60 3.06 6.62
CA LYS A 37 -9.56 2.89 7.72
C LYS A 37 -11.00 2.77 7.23
N GLU A 38 -11.40 3.59 6.24
CA GLU A 38 -12.74 3.55 5.66
C GLU A 38 -12.94 2.27 4.85
N ILE A 39 -11.94 1.88 4.05
CA ILE A 39 -11.95 0.64 3.29
C ILE A 39 -12.07 -0.58 4.22
N ILE A 40 -11.26 -0.62 5.28
CA ILE A 40 -11.26 -1.73 6.26
C ILE A 40 -12.61 -1.83 6.99
N ALA A 41 -13.24 -0.69 7.33
CA ALA A 41 -14.55 -0.67 8.00
C ALA A 41 -15.68 -1.24 7.14
N LEU A 42 -15.49 -1.32 5.83
CA LEU A 42 -16.46 -1.85 4.87
C LEU A 42 -16.17 -3.31 4.47
N MET A 43 -15.07 -3.89 4.96
CA MET A 43 -14.72 -5.28 4.62
C MET A 43 -15.76 -6.25 5.18
N PRO A 44 -16.28 -7.15 4.35
CA PRO A 44 -17.19 -8.21 4.81
C PRO A 44 -16.40 -9.30 5.54
N GLU A 45 -17.10 -10.22 6.17
CA GLU A 45 -16.48 -11.45 6.68
C GLU A 45 -15.81 -12.24 5.55
N HIS A 46 -14.58 -12.70 5.81
CA HIS A 46 -13.76 -13.45 4.87
C HIS A 46 -12.73 -14.31 5.58
N LYS A 47 -12.32 -15.38 4.94
CA LYS A 47 -11.27 -16.28 5.42
C LYS A 47 -9.91 -15.94 4.83
N SER A 48 -9.91 -15.62 3.51
CA SER A 48 -8.72 -15.20 2.80
C SER A 48 -8.81 -13.76 2.37
N TYR A 49 -7.73 -13.01 2.55
CA TYR A 49 -7.55 -11.66 2.05
C TYR A 49 -6.47 -11.64 0.97
N ILE A 50 -6.80 -11.14 -0.20
CA ILE A 50 -5.89 -11.07 -1.34
C ILE A 50 -5.75 -9.61 -1.78
N GLU A 51 -4.56 -9.01 -1.62
CA GLU A 51 -4.24 -7.66 -2.12
C GLU A 51 -3.53 -7.80 -3.47
N VAL A 52 -4.26 -7.52 -4.56
CA VAL A 52 -3.86 -7.88 -5.94
C VAL A 52 -2.84 -6.91 -6.52
N PHE A 53 -2.98 -5.61 -6.22
CA PHE A 53 -2.09 -4.52 -6.61
C PHE A 53 -1.51 -3.90 -5.33
N GLY A 54 -0.48 -4.53 -4.79
CA GLY A 54 -0.05 -4.28 -3.42
C GLY A 54 0.58 -2.92 -3.19
N GLY A 55 1.43 -2.44 -4.11
CA GLY A 55 2.18 -1.22 -3.92
C GLY A 55 2.92 -1.21 -2.58
N ALA A 56 2.65 -0.22 -1.72
CA ALA A 56 3.21 -0.16 -0.36
C ALA A 56 2.41 -0.94 0.68
N LEU A 57 1.36 -1.67 0.31
CA LEU A 57 0.51 -2.49 1.18
C LEU A 57 -0.21 -1.69 2.28
N SER A 58 -0.72 -0.52 1.93
CA SER A 58 -1.31 0.39 2.91
C SER A 58 -2.53 -0.18 3.63
N VAL A 59 -3.36 -0.97 2.94
CA VAL A 59 -4.55 -1.61 3.52
C VAL A 59 -4.15 -2.84 4.31
N PHE A 60 -3.30 -3.70 3.76
CA PHE A 60 -2.77 -4.89 4.42
C PHE A 60 -2.15 -4.60 5.80
N TYR A 61 -1.31 -3.56 5.91
CA TYR A 61 -0.66 -3.24 7.18
C TYR A 61 -1.62 -2.68 8.23
N GLN A 62 -2.69 -2.00 7.83
CA GLN A 62 -3.63 -1.38 8.75
C GLN A 62 -4.77 -2.29 9.19
N LYS A 63 -5.11 -3.32 8.40
CA LYS A 63 -6.17 -4.29 8.77
C LYS A 63 -5.68 -5.34 9.77
N SER A 64 -6.61 -5.94 10.48
CA SER A 64 -6.35 -7.15 11.26
C SER A 64 -5.99 -8.32 10.33
N ALA A 65 -5.14 -9.23 10.79
CA ALA A 65 -4.77 -10.41 10.02
C ALA A 65 -5.99 -11.30 9.75
N SER A 66 -6.09 -11.79 8.50
CA SER A 66 -7.03 -12.84 8.11
C SER A 66 -6.35 -14.21 8.29
N LYS A 67 -7.13 -15.30 8.22
CA LYS A 67 -6.60 -16.66 8.35
C LYS A 67 -5.57 -16.99 7.25
N ILE A 68 -5.84 -16.54 6.04
CA ILE A 68 -4.96 -16.66 4.88
C ILE A 68 -4.79 -15.26 4.30
N GLU A 69 -3.57 -14.88 3.96
CA GLU A 69 -3.29 -13.58 3.36
C GLU A 69 -2.30 -13.74 2.20
N VAL A 70 -2.66 -13.15 1.07
CA VAL A 70 -1.84 -13.10 -0.14
C VAL A 70 -1.66 -11.65 -0.53
N ILE A 71 -0.43 -11.25 -0.74
CA ILE A 71 -0.08 -9.94 -1.28
C ILE A 71 0.62 -10.13 -2.62
N ASN A 72 0.27 -9.34 -3.59
CA ASN A 72 0.82 -9.42 -4.93
C ASN A 72 1.11 -8.03 -5.48
N ASP A 73 2.12 -7.95 -6.31
CA ASP A 73 2.32 -6.84 -7.24
C ASP A 73 3.06 -7.37 -8.47
N ILE A 74 2.76 -6.82 -9.63
CA ILE A 74 3.49 -7.14 -10.87
C ILE A 74 4.90 -6.55 -10.87
N ASN A 75 5.15 -5.52 -10.07
CA ASN A 75 6.44 -4.84 -9.98
C ASN A 75 7.41 -5.66 -9.11
N ASP A 76 8.35 -6.34 -9.77
CA ASP A 76 9.37 -7.17 -9.13
C ASP A 76 10.26 -6.40 -8.13
N GLU A 77 10.52 -5.12 -8.37
CA GLU A 77 11.30 -4.28 -7.44
C GLU A 77 10.55 -4.07 -6.11
N LEU A 78 9.22 -3.88 -6.16
CA LEU A 78 8.38 -3.80 -4.96
C LEU A 78 8.36 -5.13 -4.21
N ILE A 79 8.17 -6.21 -4.92
CA ILE A 79 8.14 -7.55 -4.32
C ILE A 79 9.48 -7.88 -3.68
N ASN A 80 10.60 -7.61 -4.36
CA ASN A 80 11.93 -7.78 -3.78
C ASN A 80 12.12 -6.93 -2.50
N LEU A 81 11.63 -5.69 -2.49
CA LEU A 81 11.69 -4.83 -1.30
C LEU A 81 10.87 -5.42 -0.14
N HIS A 82 9.64 -5.89 -0.39
CA HIS A 82 8.82 -6.53 0.64
C HIS A 82 9.43 -7.84 1.15
N LEU A 83 10.04 -8.65 0.29
CA LEU A 83 10.80 -9.85 0.67
C LEU A 83 12.00 -9.51 1.56
N CYS A 84 12.74 -8.45 1.25
CA CYS A 84 13.85 -7.99 2.08
C CYS A 84 13.38 -7.44 3.43
N ILE A 85 12.27 -6.69 3.49
CA ILE A 85 11.65 -6.24 4.74
C ILE A 85 11.22 -7.44 5.60
N ARG A 86 10.68 -8.50 4.99
CA ARG A 86 10.26 -9.70 5.70
C ARG A 86 11.44 -10.53 6.20
N ASN A 87 12.41 -10.81 5.34
CA ASN A 87 13.41 -11.85 5.56
C ASN A 87 14.76 -11.32 6.06
N LYS A 88 15.12 -10.07 5.74
CA LYS A 88 16.43 -9.47 6.01
C LYS A 88 16.31 -8.02 6.53
N PRO A 89 15.39 -7.72 7.51
CA PRO A 89 15.10 -6.35 7.91
C PRO A 89 16.33 -5.61 8.44
N GLN A 90 17.13 -6.23 9.32
CA GLN A 90 18.30 -5.59 9.89
C GLN A 90 19.39 -5.34 8.86
N SER A 91 19.62 -6.27 7.93
CA SER A 91 20.57 -6.10 6.85
C SER A 91 20.17 -4.96 5.93
N LEU A 92 18.85 -4.83 5.63
CA LEU A 92 18.33 -3.73 4.82
C LEU A 92 18.55 -2.38 5.54
N VAL A 93 18.27 -2.30 6.85
CA VAL A 93 18.53 -1.11 7.67
C VAL A 93 20.01 -0.74 7.65
N ASN A 94 20.91 -1.70 7.77
CA ASN A 94 22.35 -1.46 7.77
C ASN A 94 22.82 -0.87 6.43
N VAL A 95 22.34 -1.42 5.29
CA VAL A 95 22.65 -0.88 3.97
C VAL A 95 22.09 0.54 3.82
N LEU A 96 20.84 0.78 4.21
CA LEU A 96 20.23 2.11 4.15
C LEU A 96 20.96 3.13 5.02
N ASN A 97 21.47 2.72 6.20
CA ASN A 97 22.25 3.59 7.08
C ASN A 97 23.63 3.97 6.52
N SER A 98 24.22 3.12 5.68
CA SER A 98 25.50 3.41 5.01
C SER A 98 25.34 4.34 3.79
N MET A 99 24.10 4.55 3.31
CA MET A 99 23.84 5.40 2.14
C MET A 99 23.76 6.88 2.50
N ILE A 100 24.49 7.70 1.77
CA ILE A 100 24.47 9.16 1.90
C ILE A 100 23.34 9.73 1.04
N ILE A 101 22.55 10.65 1.58
CA ILE A 101 21.54 11.35 0.78
C ILE A 101 22.22 12.38 -0.12
N SER A 102 22.24 12.10 -1.42
CA SER A 102 22.93 12.88 -2.44
C SER A 102 22.12 12.90 -3.74
N ARG A 103 21.99 14.10 -4.32
CA ARG A 103 21.41 14.25 -5.67
C ARG A 103 22.19 13.46 -6.72
N LYS A 104 23.52 13.47 -6.63
CA LYS A 104 24.37 12.70 -7.55
C LYS A 104 24.08 11.20 -7.45
N ILE A 105 24.05 10.65 -6.25
CA ILE A 105 23.73 9.23 -6.01
C ILE A 105 22.33 8.91 -6.53
N PHE A 106 21.33 9.79 -6.25
CA PHE A 106 19.98 9.60 -6.76
C PHE A 106 19.97 9.44 -8.29
N HIS A 107 20.65 10.33 -9.02
CA HIS A 107 20.69 10.24 -10.48
C HIS A 107 21.46 9.00 -10.98
N MET A 108 22.57 8.66 -10.36
CA MET A 108 23.35 7.47 -10.70
C MET A 108 22.53 6.17 -10.52
N LEU A 109 21.78 6.07 -9.43
CA LEU A 109 20.87 4.93 -9.19
C LEU A 109 19.70 4.92 -10.18
N LYS A 110 19.06 6.08 -10.40
CA LYS A 110 17.94 6.21 -11.33
C LYS A 110 18.34 5.86 -12.76
N ASN A 111 19.52 6.30 -13.21
CA ASN A 111 20.06 6.04 -14.54
C ASN A 111 20.72 4.65 -14.67
N LYS A 112 20.70 3.83 -13.59
CA LYS A 112 21.31 2.50 -13.54
C LYS A 112 22.83 2.51 -13.78
N GLU A 113 23.49 3.63 -13.50
CA GLU A 113 24.96 3.76 -13.52
C GLU A 113 25.59 2.97 -12.38
N ILE A 114 24.93 2.89 -11.22
CA ILE A 114 25.27 2.00 -10.11
C ILE A 114 24.33 0.79 -10.17
N LYS A 115 24.90 -0.39 -10.37
CA LYS A 115 24.13 -1.64 -10.39
C LYS A 115 24.18 -2.33 -9.03
N PRO A 116 23.05 -2.87 -8.53
CA PRO A 116 23.06 -3.66 -7.30
C PRO A 116 23.79 -5.00 -7.52
N ARG A 117 24.55 -5.44 -6.51
CA ARG A 117 25.29 -6.72 -6.53
C ARG A 117 24.42 -7.92 -6.12
N ASN A 118 23.31 -7.65 -5.45
CA ASN A 118 22.40 -8.66 -4.94
C ASN A 118 21.01 -8.04 -4.64
N ASP A 119 20.05 -8.89 -4.27
CA ASP A 119 18.66 -8.47 -3.98
C ASP A 119 18.55 -7.49 -2.82
N LEU A 120 19.44 -7.58 -1.82
CA LEU A 120 19.44 -6.67 -0.68
C LEU A 120 19.82 -5.23 -1.10
N GLU A 121 20.89 -5.08 -1.91
CA GLU A 121 21.26 -3.78 -2.47
C GLU A 121 20.18 -3.27 -3.43
N ARG A 122 19.59 -4.15 -4.25
CA ARG A 122 18.47 -3.82 -5.14
C ARG A 122 17.32 -3.23 -4.34
N ALA A 123 16.91 -3.87 -3.25
CA ALA A 123 15.88 -3.38 -2.35
C ALA A 123 16.24 -2.03 -1.70
N ALA A 124 17.49 -1.87 -1.25
CA ALA A 124 17.96 -0.63 -0.64
C ALA A 124 17.98 0.53 -1.65
N PHE A 125 18.43 0.30 -2.88
CA PHE A 125 18.47 1.31 -3.94
C PHE A 125 17.05 1.72 -4.35
N TYR A 126 16.15 0.77 -4.46
CA TYR A 126 14.76 1.04 -4.77
C TYR A 126 14.08 1.86 -3.65
N PHE A 127 14.28 1.45 -2.39
CA PHE A 127 13.80 2.21 -1.22
C PHE A 127 14.40 3.63 -1.17
N TYR A 128 15.68 3.78 -1.50
CA TYR A 128 16.35 5.08 -1.56
C TYR A 128 15.68 5.99 -2.59
N LEU A 129 15.46 5.50 -3.82
CA LEU A 129 14.80 6.25 -4.89
C LEU A 129 13.39 6.70 -4.50
N ILE A 130 12.58 5.81 -3.91
CA ILE A 130 11.24 6.15 -3.40
C ILE A 130 11.33 7.24 -2.32
N SER A 131 12.19 7.03 -1.33
CA SER A 131 12.24 7.88 -0.12
C SER A 131 12.82 9.26 -0.38
N THR A 132 13.70 9.42 -1.38
CA THR A 132 14.40 10.66 -1.70
C THR A 132 13.80 11.40 -2.90
N SER A 133 12.75 10.86 -3.53
CA SER A 133 12.07 11.51 -4.65
C SER A 133 10.88 12.36 -4.22
N PHE A 134 10.53 13.33 -5.06
CA PHE A 134 9.32 14.12 -4.89
C PHE A 134 8.07 13.25 -5.08
N GLY A 135 7.15 13.30 -4.12
CA GLY A 135 5.92 12.49 -4.15
C GLY A 135 6.13 10.98 -4.22
N SER A 136 7.32 10.49 -3.89
CA SER A 136 7.71 9.07 -3.99
C SER A 136 7.59 8.49 -5.40
N SER A 137 7.64 9.34 -6.42
CA SER A 137 7.47 8.98 -7.83
C SER A 137 8.76 8.47 -8.51
N MET A 138 9.90 8.50 -7.82
CA MET A 138 11.24 8.24 -8.37
C MET A 138 11.62 9.13 -9.58
N GLY A 139 10.82 10.17 -9.85
CA GLY A 139 11.02 11.08 -10.98
C GLY A 139 12.12 12.10 -10.72
N GLN A 140 12.01 12.87 -9.65
CA GLN A 140 12.91 13.96 -9.31
C GLN A 140 13.35 13.89 -7.85
N PHE A 141 14.60 14.27 -7.59
CA PHE A 141 15.14 14.34 -6.23
C PHE A 141 14.42 15.41 -5.40
N ALA A 142 13.91 15.06 -4.22
CA ALA A 142 12.97 15.88 -3.44
C ALA A 142 13.63 16.91 -2.50
N MET A 143 14.96 17.00 -2.48
CA MET A 143 15.66 17.91 -1.56
C MET A 143 15.63 19.36 -2.07
N SER A 144 15.24 20.27 -1.21
CA SER A 144 15.23 21.71 -1.46
C SER A 144 15.89 22.46 -0.31
N LYS A 145 16.14 23.79 -0.48
CA LYS A 145 16.69 24.67 0.55
C LYS A 145 15.91 24.66 1.88
N GLN A 146 14.64 24.28 1.86
CA GLN A 146 13.74 24.27 3.02
C GLN A 146 13.52 22.87 3.64
N ARG A 147 14.17 21.83 3.12
CA ARG A 147 14.01 20.45 3.61
C ARG A 147 15.34 19.87 4.06
N ALA A 148 15.40 19.52 5.33
CA ALA A 148 16.49 18.73 5.86
C ALA A 148 16.53 17.32 5.21
N PRO A 149 17.71 16.70 5.10
CA PRO A 149 17.85 15.32 4.66
C PRO A 149 16.96 14.38 5.47
N LYS A 150 16.13 13.60 4.82
CA LYS A 150 15.36 12.55 5.50
C LYS A 150 16.33 11.41 5.85
N ARG A 151 16.28 10.94 7.09
CA ARG A 151 16.95 9.69 7.44
C ARG A 151 16.31 8.54 6.68
N LEU A 152 17.12 7.73 6.01
CA LEU A 152 16.68 6.51 5.33
C LEU A 152 16.42 5.38 6.34
N CYS A 153 17.14 5.42 7.47
CA CYS A 153 17.00 4.43 8.53
C CYS A 153 15.55 4.30 9.02
N ARG A 154 15.06 3.09 9.00
CA ARG A 154 13.73 2.72 9.47
C ARG A 154 13.82 1.46 10.32
N ASP A 155 12.95 1.37 11.31
CA ASP A 155 12.69 0.11 11.99
C ASP A 155 11.59 -0.64 11.21
N PHE A 156 11.91 -1.83 10.73
CA PHE A 156 10.97 -2.69 10.01
C PHE A 156 10.41 -3.84 10.88
N SER A 157 10.74 -3.91 12.15
CA SER A 157 10.38 -5.05 13.04
C SER A 157 8.87 -5.35 13.04
N LEU A 158 8.02 -4.32 13.14
CA LEU A 158 6.56 -4.49 13.09
C LEU A 158 6.07 -4.94 11.71
N HIS A 159 6.69 -4.41 10.64
CA HIS A 159 6.36 -4.81 9.27
C HIS A 159 6.77 -6.25 8.99
N THR A 160 7.96 -6.66 9.42
CA THR A 160 8.43 -8.04 9.37
C THR A 160 7.47 -8.99 10.08
N LYS A 161 7.07 -8.65 11.32
CA LYS A 161 6.10 -9.44 12.07
C LYS A 161 4.77 -9.58 11.33
N ARG A 162 4.29 -8.49 10.71
CA ARG A 162 3.02 -8.47 9.99
C ARG A 162 3.07 -9.29 8.68
N LEU A 163 4.21 -9.25 7.96
CA LEU A 163 4.44 -10.01 6.73
C LEU A 163 4.71 -11.50 6.94
N LYS A 164 5.04 -11.93 8.17
CA LYS A 164 5.56 -13.27 8.44
C LYS A 164 4.68 -14.39 7.88
N ASN A 165 3.37 -14.25 8.00
CA ASN A 165 2.39 -15.29 7.63
C ASN A 165 1.68 -15.00 6.30
N ALA A 166 2.05 -13.95 5.57
CA ALA A 166 1.50 -13.65 4.26
C ALA A 166 2.26 -14.38 3.16
N SER A 167 1.55 -14.94 2.19
CA SER A 167 2.13 -15.34 0.92
C SER A 167 2.44 -14.11 0.08
N ILE A 168 3.59 -14.09 -0.57
CA ILE A 168 4.02 -12.98 -1.42
C ILE A 168 4.16 -13.51 -2.84
N GLU A 169 3.39 -12.94 -3.75
CA GLU A 169 3.34 -13.29 -5.16
C GLU A 169 3.90 -12.14 -6.02
N ASN A 170 4.39 -12.51 -7.21
CA ASN A 170 4.79 -11.56 -8.25
C ASN A 170 4.20 -12.06 -9.58
N LYS A 171 2.89 -11.90 -9.73
CA LYS A 171 2.11 -12.42 -10.84
C LYS A 171 1.19 -11.34 -11.41
N SER A 172 0.67 -11.59 -12.62
CA SER A 172 -0.36 -10.75 -13.20
C SER A 172 -1.66 -10.83 -12.39
N PHE A 173 -2.50 -9.79 -12.48
CA PHE A 173 -3.77 -9.76 -11.75
C PHE A 173 -4.73 -10.87 -12.21
N GLU A 174 -4.69 -11.25 -13.49
CA GLU A 174 -5.50 -12.33 -14.05
C GLU A 174 -5.16 -13.68 -13.40
N TYR A 175 -3.85 -13.93 -13.22
CA TYR A 175 -3.39 -15.13 -12.54
C TYR A 175 -3.89 -15.16 -11.09
N ILE A 176 -3.73 -14.07 -10.37
CA ILE A 176 -4.12 -13.96 -8.96
C ILE A 176 -5.63 -14.12 -8.79
N LEU A 177 -6.42 -13.44 -9.62
CA LEU A 177 -7.88 -13.56 -9.56
C LEU A 177 -8.35 -14.99 -9.86
N LYS A 178 -7.71 -15.68 -10.80
CA LYS A 178 -8.07 -17.07 -11.14
C LYS A 178 -7.63 -18.05 -10.06
N GLU A 179 -6.41 -17.92 -9.55
CA GLU A 179 -5.79 -18.88 -8.63
C GLU A 179 -6.44 -18.87 -7.24
N TYR A 180 -6.82 -17.69 -6.75
CA TYR A 180 -7.30 -17.51 -5.39
C TYR A 180 -8.82 -17.32 -5.28
N ASP A 181 -9.58 -17.54 -6.38
CA ASP A 181 -11.03 -17.32 -6.42
C ASP A 181 -11.83 -18.45 -5.77
N TYR A 182 -12.46 -18.15 -4.64
CA TYR A 182 -13.44 -19.01 -3.97
C TYR A 182 -14.35 -18.18 -3.03
N ASN A 183 -15.46 -18.77 -2.58
CA ASN A 183 -16.55 -18.04 -1.91
C ASN A 183 -16.16 -17.27 -0.63
N GLU A 184 -15.14 -17.73 0.12
CA GLU A 184 -14.68 -17.06 1.35
C GLU A 184 -13.47 -16.13 1.11
N ALA A 185 -13.10 -15.87 -0.15
CA ALA A 185 -12.05 -14.93 -0.52
C ALA A 185 -12.58 -13.49 -0.55
N LEU A 186 -11.74 -12.55 -0.07
CA LEU A 186 -11.91 -11.12 -0.28
C LEU A 186 -10.71 -10.58 -1.04
N PHE A 187 -10.96 -10.09 -2.24
CA PHE A 187 -9.97 -9.41 -3.06
C PHE A 187 -10.03 -7.91 -2.80
N TYR A 188 -8.91 -7.30 -2.49
CA TYR A 188 -8.74 -5.86 -2.54
C TYR A 188 -7.88 -5.49 -3.74
N LEU A 189 -8.41 -4.57 -4.56
CA LEU A 189 -7.80 -4.16 -5.81
C LEU A 189 -7.63 -2.64 -5.84
N ASP A 190 -6.44 -2.18 -6.15
CA ASP A 190 -6.08 -0.78 -6.31
C ASP A 190 -5.22 -0.62 -7.57
N PRO A 191 -5.80 -0.88 -8.77
CA PRO A 191 -5.06 -0.86 -10.02
C PRO A 191 -4.61 0.56 -10.40
N PRO A 192 -3.72 0.72 -11.40
CA PRO A 192 -3.45 2.02 -12.00
C PRO A 192 -4.73 2.71 -12.43
N TYR A 193 -4.87 3.99 -12.10
CA TYR A 193 -6.08 4.76 -12.40
C TYR A 193 -6.10 5.23 -13.86
N VAL A 194 -7.30 5.38 -14.39
CA VAL A 194 -7.51 5.97 -15.73
C VAL A 194 -6.85 7.35 -15.78
N GLY A 195 -6.01 7.58 -16.79
CA GLY A 195 -5.20 8.80 -16.96
C GLY A 195 -3.86 8.80 -16.22
N THR A 196 -3.50 7.68 -15.55
CA THR A 196 -2.20 7.55 -14.86
C THR A 196 -1.31 6.44 -15.44
N GLU A 197 -1.61 5.95 -16.63
CA GLU A 197 -0.95 4.82 -17.32
C GLU A 197 0.56 5.02 -17.46
N ASN A 198 0.99 6.29 -17.59
CA ASN A 198 2.39 6.65 -17.72
C ASN A 198 3.26 6.31 -16.50
N TYR A 199 2.66 6.17 -15.32
CA TYR A 199 3.39 5.81 -14.10
C TYR A 199 3.79 4.33 -14.06
N TYR A 200 3.15 3.49 -14.88
CA TYR A 200 3.29 2.03 -14.84
C TYR A 200 3.86 1.42 -16.12
N LYS A 201 4.46 2.23 -17.00
CA LYS A 201 5.07 1.76 -18.28
C LYS A 201 6.12 0.67 -18.10
N ASN A 202 6.85 0.71 -16.98
CA ASN A 202 7.93 -0.26 -16.70
C ASN A 202 7.41 -1.65 -16.27
N THR A 203 6.09 -1.80 -16.06
CA THR A 203 5.45 -3.05 -15.61
C THR A 203 4.50 -3.62 -16.65
N GLY A 204 4.67 -3.27 -17.93
CA GLY A 204 3.82 -3.75 -19.03
C GLY A 204 2.68 -2.80 -19.41
N GLY A 205 2.47 -1.72 -18.63
CA GLY A 205 1.36 -0.79 -18.82
C GLY A 205 0.04 -1.29 -18.22
N PHE A 206 -0.95 -0.40 -18.13
CA PHE A 206 -2.31 -0.72 -17.70
C PHE A 206 -3.26 0.27 -18.38
N GLY A 207 -3.74 -0.06 -19.57
CA GLY A 207 -4.59 0.80 -20.39
C GLY A 207 -6.04 0.33 -20.45
N LEU A 208 -6.79 0.80 -21.45
CA LEU A 208 -8.21 0.50 -21.60
C LEU A 208 -8.49 -1.01 -21.64
N LYS A 209 -7.67 -1.79 -22.35
CA LYS A 209 -7.83 -3.25 -22.45
C LYS A 209 -7.73 -3.93 -21.09
N GLU A 210 -6.78 -3.50 -20.25
CA GLU A 210 -6.59 -4.06 -18.91
C GLU A 210 -7.73 -3.64 -17.99
N HIS A 211 -8.28 -2.42 -18.11
CA HIS A 211 -9.48 -1.99 -17.37
C HIS A 211 -10.71 -2.84 -17.73
N GLU A 212 -10.95 -3.08 -19.01
CA GLU A 212 -12.04 -3.92 -19.51
C GLU A 212 -11.87 -5.40 -19.10
N LEU A 213 -10.64 -5.94 -19.20
CA LEU A 213 -10.31 -7.29 -18.79
C LEU A 213 -10.54 -7.49 -17.29
N LEU A 214 -10.09 -6.54 -16.47
CA LEU A 214 -10.32 -6.58 -15.02
C LEU A 214 -11.81 -6.59 -14.70
N CYS A 215 -12.59 -5.72 -15.32
CA CYS A 215 -14.04 -5.70 -15.16
C CYS A 215 -14.68 -7.05 -15.52
N ASN A 216 -14.31 -7.63 -16.66
CA ASN A 216 -14.85 -8.92 -17.11
C ASN A 216 -14.51 -10.06 -16.15
N LEU A 217 -13.30 -10.08 -15.59
CA LEU A 217 -12.92 -11.07 -14.58
C LEU A 217 -13.75 -10.91 -13.29
N LEU A 218 -13.94 -9.67 -12.84
CA LEU A 218 -14.69 -9.38 -11.62
C LEU A 218 -16.19 -9.65 -11.74
N LYS A 219 -16.78 -9.62 -12.94
CA LYS A 219 -18.17 -10.01 -13.18
C LYS A 219 -18.42 -11.52 -12.91
N ASN A 220 -17.39 -12.33 -13.03
CA ASN A 220 -17.49 -13.81 -12.91
C ASN A 220 -16.83 -14.35 -11.63
N ILE A 221 -16.37 -13.49 -10.74
CA ILE A 221 -15.66 -13.91 -9.52
C ILE A 221 -16.62 -14.53 -8.49
N LYS A 222 -16.21 -15.62 -7.84
CA LYS A 222 -16.98 -16.30 -6.78
C LYS A 222 -16.81 -15.60 -5.44
N GLY A 223 -15.59 -15.11 -5.19
CA GLY A 223 -15.25 -14.39 -4.00
C GLY A 223 -15.85 -12.98 -3.97
N LYS A 224 -15.66 -12.30 -2.86
CA LYS A 224 -16.01 -10.89 -2.71
C LYS A 224 -14.86 -10.01 -3.16
N PHE A 225 -15.16 -8.83 -3.70
CA PHE A 225 -14.12 -7.87 -4.02
C PHE A 225 -14.45 -6.44 -3.56
N MET A 226 -13.39 -5.68 -3.32
CA MET A 226 -13.40 -4.23 -3.11
C MET A 226 -12.37 -3.62 -4.05
N LEU A 227 -12.81 -2.77 -4.96
CA LEU A 227 -12.00 -2.18 -6.02
C LEU A 227 -11.99 -0.67 -5.88
N SER A 228 -10.80 -0.08 -5.75
CA SER A 228 -10.60 1.37 -5.70
C SER A 228 -10.32 1.92 -7.08
N TYR A 229 -10.96 3.04 -7.44
CA TYR A 229 -10.70 3.78 -8.69
C TYR A 229 -10.93 5.28 -8.53
N ASN A 230 -10.34 6.07 -9.45
CA ASN A 230 -10.74 7.46 -9.62
C ASN A 230 -12.15 7.55 -10.22
N ASP A 231 -12.88 8.59 -9.81
CA ASP A 231 -14.21 8.87 -10.35
C ASP A 231 -14.09 9.42 -11.78
N CYS A 232 -14.48 8.60 -12.75
CA CYS A 232 -14.58 8.99 -14.18
C CYS A 232 -15.67 8.20 -14.88
N GLU A 233 -16.13 8.71 -16.02
CA GLU A 233 -17.24 8.14 -16.79
C GLU A 233 -16.99 6.70 -17.22
N LEU A 234 -15.78 6.39 -17.71
CA LEU A 234 -15.40 5.04 -18.11
C LEU A 234 -15.58 4.03 -16.96
N ILE A 235 -15.11 4.36 -15.77
CA ILE A 235 -15.22 3.45 -14.62
C ILE A 235 -16.65 3.30 -14.14
N ARG A 236 -17.42 4.41 -14.13
CA ARG A 236 -18.84 4.34 -13.78
C ARG A 236 -19.64 3.49 -14.76
N GLU A 237 -19.32 3.53 -16.06
CA GLU A 237 -19.99 2.69 -17.07
C GLU A 237 -19.57 1.22 -16.98
N LEU A 238 -18.26 0.93 -16.86
CA LEU A 238 -17.77 -0.45 -16.73
C LEU A 238 -18.37 -1.20 -15.53
N TYR A 239 -18.55 -0.49 -14.41
CA TYR A 239 -18.95 -1.08 -13.13
C TYR A 239 -20.35 -0.69 -12.68
N LYS A 240 -21.23 -0.21 -13.59
CA LYS A 240 -22.59 0.27 -13.28
C LYS A 240 -23.49 -0.76 -12.58
N ASP A 241 -23.22 -2.05 -12.78
CA ASP A 241 -24.02 -3.14 -12.19
C ASP A 241 -23.53 -3.55 -10.79
N PHE A 242 -22.51 -2.88 -10.25
CA PHE A 242 -21.96 -3.14 -8.93
C PHE A 242 -22.30 -2.04 -7.92
N ASN A 243 -22.12 -2.34 -6.64
CA ASN A 243 -22.30 -1.36 -5.57
C ASN A 243 -21.14 -0.36 -5.58
N ILE A 244 -21.42 0.91 -5.89
CA ILE A 244 -20.42 1.99 -5.94
C ILE A 244 -20.61 2.92 -4.75
N LYS A 245 -19.55 3.07 -3.93
CA LYS A 245 -19.48 4.03 -2.84
C LYS A 245 -18.47 5.11 -3.14
N GLU A 246 -18.86 6.38 -3.04
CA GLU A 246 -17.95 7.52 -3.18
C GLU A 246 -17.20 7.77 -1.87
N LEU A 247 -15.86 7.84 -1.95
CA LEU A 247 -14.98 8.20 -0.84
C LEU A 247 -14.40 9.59 -1.09
N LYS A 248 -14.41 10.45 -0.07
CA LYS A 248 -13.84 11.81 -0.17
C LYS A 248 -12.35 11.78 0.12
N VAL A 249 -11.54 12.21 -0.83
CA VAL A 249 -10.08 12.26 -0.69
C VAL A 249 -9.59 13.70 -0.72
N ARG A 250 -8.75 14.06 0.26
CA ARG A 250 -7.99 15.30 0.25
C ARG A 250 -6.56 15.01 -0.19
N TYR A 251 -6.24 15.23 -1.46
CA TYR A 251 -4.86 15.09 -1.93
C TYR A 251 -3.98 16.23 -1.41
N SER A 252 -2.93 15.86 -0.67
CA SER A 252 -2.00 16.82 -0.03
C SER A 252 -0.86 17.32 -0.93
N LEU A 253 -0.78 16.89 -2.19
CA LEU A 253 0.35 17.18 -3.08
C LEU A 253 0.34 18.59 -3.69
N ASN A 254 -0.71 19.38 -3.50
CA ASN A 254 -0.74 20.77 -3.96
C ASN A 254 -0.25 21.73 -2.87
N ASN A 255 0.85 22.43 -3.12
CA ASN A 255 1.39 23.44 -2.20
C ASN A 255 0.43 24.64 -1.97
N ASN A 256 -0.60 24.78 -2.80
CA ASN A 256 -1.59 25.83 -2.71
C ASN A 256 -2.87 25.29 -2.04
N VAL A 257 -3.08 25.64 -0.76
CA VAL A 257 -4.23 25.19 0.05
C VAL A 257 -5.57 25.50 -0.62
N LEU A 258 -5.66 26.60 -1.38
CA LEU A 258 -6.84 27.02 -2.12
C LEU A 258 -7.10 26.23 -3.42
N LYS A 259 -6.12 25.47 -3.90
CA LYS A 259 -6.22 24.62 -5.12
C LYS A 259 -6.31 23.13 -4.82
N ARG A 260 -6.49 22.73 -3.55
CA ARG A 260 -6.75 21.33 -3.18
C ARG A 260 -8.16 20.99 -3.61
N LYS A 261 -8.33 20.56 -4.86
CA LYS A 261 -9.60 19.98 -5.31
C LYS A 261 -9.89 18.75 -4.45
N GLU A 262 -11.05 18.73 -3.81
CA GLU A 262 -11.61 17.46 -3.31
C GLU A 262 -11.75 16.57 -4.53
N SER A 263 -11.03 15.47 -4.55
CA SER A 263 -11.24 14.44 -5.55
C SER A 263 -12.03 13.31 -4.91
N LYS A 264 -12.86 12.70 -5.70
CA LYS A 264 -13.63 11.54 -5.30
C LYS A 264 -12.89 10.28 -5.76
N GLU A 265 -12.80 9.33 -4.89
CA GLU A 265 -12.45 7.96 -5.25
C GLU A 265 -13.71 7.09 -5.16
N LEU A 266 -13.80 6.12 -6.04
CA LEU A 266 -14.86 5.13 -6.03
C LEU A 266 -14.37 3.88 -5.34
N LEU A 267 -15.17 3.32 -4.45
CA LEU A 267 -15.01 1.97 -3.92
C LEU A 267 -16.14 1.10 -4.47
N ILE A 268 -15.80 0.17 -5.31
CA ILE A 268 -16.71 -0.69 -6.08
C ILE A 268 -16.70 -2.07 -5.45
N MET A 269 -17.87 -2.66 -5.23
CA MET A 269 -18.04 -3.91 -4.50
C MET A 269 -19.14 -4.78 -5.12
N ASN A 270 -19.03 -6.13 -4.99
CA ASN A 270 -20.05 -7.08 -5.43
C ASN A 270 -20.96 -7.60 -4.30
N PHE A 271 -21.01 -6.91 -3.16
CA PHE A 271 -21.82 -7.29 -2.00
C PHE A 271 -22.48 -6.06 -1.38
#